data_cae8b606e47f736ade9533a7a3c2fb28
#
_entry.id   cae8b606e47f736ade9533a7a3c2fb28
#
_cell.length_a   1.000
_cell.length_b   1.000
_cell.length_c   1.000
_cell.angle_alpha   90.00
_cell.angle_beta   90.00
_cell.angle_gamma   90.00
#
_symmetry.space_group_name_H-M   'P 1'
#
loop_
_entity.id
_entity.type
_entity.pdbx_description
1 polymer ?
#
loop_
_entity_poly.entity_id
_entity_poly.type
_entity_poly.pdbx_seq_one_letter_code
_entity_poly.pdbx_strand_id
1 'polypeptide(L)'
;ASLIRTESEKVKILDPGAGNGLLTAAVVEHLIARGTAREISVVLYENDKNIQSLLKKNIEIISSYCSQKQVKLFIKTQKENFIVDNQKYWEMQKGKGLFDIVISNPPYLKIRKEAAESVCMSEIVHGQPNMYFLFMAMAVKMLRTNGEFVFITPRSWTSGTYFKSFRSYFMDSMDIQRVHLFESRNSVFKGKEGHSDDILQETMITYGKKSKSQSRNIIIA
;
A
#
# COMPACT_ATOMS: atom_id res chain seq x y z
N ALA A 1 8.13 -7.61 -0.58
CA ALA A 1 9.42 -6.90 -0.71
C ALA A 1 10.20 -7.34 -1.95
N SER A 2 10.36 -8.64 -2.19
CA SER A 2 11.19 -9.19 -3.30
C SER A 2 10.79 -8.72 -4.71
N LEU A 3 9.63 -8.11 -4.91
CA LEU A 3 9.18 -7.52 -6.17
C LEU A 3 9.79 -6.13 -6.44
N ILE A 4 10.25 -5.43 -5.41
CA ILE A 4 10.78 -4.07 -5.50
C ILE A 4 12.14 -4.09 -6.21
N ARG A 5 12.32 -3.18 -7.16
CA ARG A 5 13.47 -3.12 -8.08
C ARG A 5 14.24 -1.80 -8.05
N THR A 6 13.77 -0.80 -7.29
CA THR A 6 14.46 0.50 -7.20
C THR A 6 15.92 0.36 -6.83
N GLU A 7 16.77 1.17 -7.45
CA GLU A 7 18.23 1.20 -7.24
C GLU A 7 18.69 2.56 -6.73
N SER A 8 17.76 3.38 -6.26
CA SER A 8 18.08 4.71 -5.74
C SER A 8 18.84 4.63 -4.41
N GLU A 9 19.86 5.46 -4.24
CA GLU A 9 20.57 5.62 -2.96
C GLU A 9 19.67 6.23 -1.87
N LYS A 10 18.70 7.07 -2.27
CA LYS A 10 17.72 7.69 -1.38
C LYS A 10 16.33 7.23 -1.77
N VAL A 11 15.66 6.56 -0.85
CA VAL A 11 14.35 5.94 -1.08
C VAL A 11 13.33 6.49 -0.10
N LYS A 12 12.20 6.96 -0.62
CA LYS A 12 11.04 7.38 0.18
C LYS A 12 9.92 6.35 0.06
N ILE A 13 9.51 5.82 1.20
CA ILE A 13 8.51 4.75 1.31
C ILE A 13 7.25 5.28 2.01
N LEU A 14 6.08 4.90 1.51
CA LEU A 14 4.81 5.07 2.17
C LEU A 14 4.22 3.69 2.49
N ASP A 15 3.81 3.50 3.75
CA ASP A 15 3.00 2.36 4.19
C ASP A 15 1.71 2.91 4.84
N PRO A 16 0.62 3.05 4.06
CA PRO A 16 -0.59 3.73 4.50
C PRO A 16 -1.48 2.93 5.46
N GLY A 17 -1.15 1.72 5.76
CA GLY A 17 -1.82 0.86 6.75
C GLY A 17 -0.80 -0.06 7.37
N ALA A 18 0.12 0.54 8.14
CA ALA A 18 1.36 -0.11 8.55
C ALA A 18 1.14 -1.31 9.50
N GLY A 19 0.03 -1.34 10.23
CA GLY A 19 -0.20 -2.36 11.23
C GLY A 19 0.96 -2.40 12.23
N ASN A 20 1.55 -3.57 12.37
CA ASN A 20 2.74 -3.76 13.21
C ASN A 20 4.09 -3.40 12.53
N GLY A 21 4.07 -2.95 11.26
CA GLY A 21 5.28 -2.53 10.53
C GLY A 21 6.06 -3.65 9.82
N LEU A 22 5.52 -4.87 9.75
CA LEU A 22 6.23 -6.00 9.12
C LEU A 22 6.49 -5.81 7.63
N LEU A 23 5.56 -5.22 6.89
CA LEU A 23 5.77 -4.95 5.46
C LEU A 23 6.89 -3.93 5.26
N THR A 24 6.89 -2.88 6.06
CA THR A 24 7.96 -1.88 6.08
C THR A 24 9.30 -2.51 6.42
N ALA A 25 9.37 -3.36 7.46
CA ALA A 25 10.60 -4.06 7.84
C ALA A 25 11.14 -4.89 6.67
N ALA A 26 10.29 -5.66 6.02
CA ALA A 26 10.67 -6.51 4.89
C ALA A 26 11.19 -5.69 3.69
N VAL A 27 10.62 -4.49 3.44
CA VAL A 27 11.11 -3.60 2.37
C VAL A 27 12.45 -3.02 2.72
N VAL A 28 12.62 -2.52 3.94
CA VAL A 28 13.89 -1.96 4.41
C VAL A 28 15.01 -3.00 4.35
N GLU A 29 14.76 -4.21 4.86
CA GLU A 29 15.71 -5.33 4.78
C GLU A 29 16.09 -5.65 3.33
N HIS A 30 15.10 -5.73 2.43
CA HIS A 30 15.33 -6.01 1.02
C HIS A 30 16.20 -4.93 0.34
N LEU A 31 15.93 -3.65 0.59
CA LEU A 31 16.71 -2.54 0.04
C LEU A 31 18.16 -2.57 0.54
N ILE A 32 18.36 -2.87 1.82
CA ILE A 32 19.69 -3.01 2.42
C ILE A 32 20.44 -4.20 1.82
N ALA A 33 19.77 -5.35 1.68
CA ALA A 33 20.37 -6.56 1.09
C ALA A 33 20.82 -6.34 -0.37
N ARG A 34 20.12 -5.48 -1.12
CA ARG A 34 20.54 -5.08 -2.47
C ARG A 34 21.77 -4.15 -2.49
N GLY A 35 22.09 -3.53 -1.37
CA GLY A 35 23.30 -2.72 -1.22
C GLY A 35 23.27 -1.33 -1.90
N THR A 36 22.13 -0.94 -2.49
CA THR A 36 22.01 0.36 -3.20
C THR A 36 21.57 1.49 -2.30
N ALA A 37 20.62 1.27 -1.40
CA ALA A 37 20.08 2.30 -0.53
C ALA A 37 21.09 2.73 0.56
N ARG A 38 21.30 4.05 0.69
CA ARG A 38 22.11 4.71 1.72
C ARG A 38 21.26 5.51 2.69
N GLU A 39 20.11 5.96 2.23
CA GLU A 39 19.16 6.76 3.00
C GLU A 39 17.74 6.30 2.71
N ILE A 40 16.99 5.92 3.74
CA ILE A 40 15.61 5.46 3.65
C ILE A 40 14.75 6.37 4.51
N SER A 41 13.71 6.96 3.91
CA SER A 41 12.70 7.75 4.62
C SER A 41 11.36 7.04 4.52
N VAL A 42 10.71 6.78 5.64
CA VAL A 42 9.45 6.03 5.70
C VAL A 42 8.36 6.89 6.35
N VAL A 43 7.19 6.93 5.74
CA VAL A 43 5.97 7.46 6.35
C VAL A 43 5.01 6.30 6.57
N LEU A 44 4.60 6.12 7.83
CA LEU A 44 3.69 5.07 8.28
C LEU A 44 2.38 5.69 8.74
N TYR A 45 1.24 5.20 8.27
CA TYR A 45 -0.06 5.52 8.84
C TYR A 45 -0.60 4.30 9.59
N GLU A 46 -0.92 4.49 10.88
CA GLU A 46 -1.58 3.48 11.71
C GLU A 46 -2.44 4.16 12.78
N ASN A 47 -3.74 4.02 12.69
CA ASN A 47 -4.69 4.67 13.59
C ASN A 47 -5.22 3.75 14.72
N ASP A 48 -4.96 2.44 14.69
CA ASP A 48 -5.33 1.54 15.76
C ASP A 48 -4.38 1.70 16.95
N LYS A 49 -4.92 2.26 18.04
CA LYS A 49 -4.18 2.49 19.29
C LYS A 49 -3.61 1.20 19.91
N ASN A 50 -4.27 0.06 19.68
CA ASN A 50 -3.83 -1.22 20.25
C ASN A 50 -2.55 -1.74 19.58
N ILE A 51 -2.32 -1.39 18.33
CA ILE A 51 -1.16 -1.85 17.53
C ILE A 51 0.04 -0.90 17.69
N GLN A 52 -0.18 0.36 18.05
CA GLN A 52 0.87 1.38 18.09
C GLN A 52 2.06 1.02 18.99
N SER A 53 1.84 0.34 20.10
CA SER A 53 2.94 -0.09 21.00
C SER A 53 3.84 -1.14 20.32
N LEU A 54 3.25 -2.07 19.57
CA LEU A 54 3.97 -3.09 18.83
C LEU A 54 4.69 -2.47 17.63
N LEU A 55 4.02 -1.57 16.90
CA LEU A 55 4.64 -0.81 15.81
C LEU A 55 5.88 -0.06 16.28
N LYS A 56 5.81 0.62 17.44
CA LYS A 56 6.96 1.34 18.02
C LYS A 56 8.14 0.40 18.28
N LYS A 57 7.91 -0.76 18.90
CA LYS A 57 8.96 -1.77 19.15
C LYS A 57 9.61 -2.24 17.85
N ASN A 58 8.81 -2.51 16.82
CA ASN A 58 9.33 -2.95 15.53
C ASN A 58 10.12 -1.84 14.82
N ILE A 59 9.71 -0.57 14.95
CA ILE A 59 10.49 0.58 14.46
C ILE A 59 11.86 0.65 15.13
N GLU A 60 11.95 0.41 16.44
CA GLU A 60 13.22 0.38 17.17
C GLU A 60 14.15 -0.73 16.63
N ILE A 61 13.60 -1.93 16.35
CA ILE A 61 14.33 -3.04 15.75
C ILE A 61 14.84 -2.67 14.34
N ILE A 62 13.97 -2.13 13.50
CA ILE A 62 14.33 -1.69 12.14
C ILE A 62 15.43 -0.62 12.19
N SER A 63 15.33 0.34 13.11
CA SER A 63 16.29 1.41 13.27
C SER A 63 17.67 0.89 13.70
N SER A 64 17.68 -0.06 14.64
CA SER A 64 18.91 -0.73 15.08
C SER A 64 19.57 -1.48 13.92
N TYR A 65 18.79 -2.23 13.16
CA TYR A 65 19.28 -2.96 11.99
C TYR A 65 19.89 -2.02 10.93
N CYS A 66 19.21 -0.92 10.61
CA CYS A 66 19.75 0.08 9.68
C CYS A 66 21.06 0.68 10.17
N SER A 67 21.16 1.00 11.48
CA SER A 67 22.37 1.53 12.07
C SER A 67 23.55 0.56 11.96
N GLN A 68 23.33 -0.73 12.23
CA GLN A 68 24.34 -1.77 12.06
C GLN A 68 24.81 -1.91 10.61
N LYS A 69 23.93 -1.65 9.65
CA LYS A 69 24.23 -1.67 8.20
C LYS A 69 24.69 -0.33 7.63
N GLN A 70 24.89 0.69 8.47
CA GLN A 70 25.33 2.03 8.10
C GLN A 70 24.37 2.71 7.07
N VAL A 71 23.07 2.42 7.14
CA VAL A 71 22.03 3.06 6.34
C VAL A 71 21.28 4.07 7.20
N LYS A 72 21.15 5.31 6.70
CA LYS A 72 20.38 6.36 7.39
C LYS A 72 18.88 6.06 7.27
N LEU A 73 18.20 5.98 8.41
CA LEU A 73 16.76 5.74 8.44
C LEU A 73 16.03 6.91 9.11
N PHE A 74 14.99 7.42 8.44
CA PHE A 74 14.06 8.41 8.96
C PHE A 74 12.66 7.82 8.92
N ILE A 75 12.01 7.69 10.08
CA ILE A 75 10.63 7.18 10.16
C ILE A 75 9.72 8.25 10.76
N LYS A 76 8.62 8.53 10.06
CA LYS A 76 7.52 9.35 10.56
C LYS A 76 6.28 8.50 10.69
N THR A 77 5.70 8.42 11.89
CA THR A 77 4.41 7.75 12.15
C THR A 77 3.30 8.79 12.21
N GLN A 78 2.18 8.51 11.54
CA GLN A 78 0.94 9.27 11.55
C GLN A 78 -0.16 8.41 12.16
N LYS A 79 -0.98 9.01 13.02
CA LYS A 79 -2.08 8.33 13.73
C LYS A 79 -3.45 8.68 13.17
N GLU A 80 -3.47 9.58 12.21
CA GLU A 80 -4.63 10.11 11.54
C GLU A 80 -5.17 9.09 10.52
N ASN A 81 -6.39 9.30 10.07
CA ASN A 81 -6.97 8.55 8.97
C ASN A 81 -6.24 8.92 7.66
N PHE A 82 -5.61 7.94 7.03
CA PHE A 82 -4.78 8.15 5.84
C PHE A 82 -5.51 8.89 4.72
N ILE A 83 -6.77 8.57 4.45
CA ILE A 83 -7.54 9.20 3.36
C ILE A 83 -7.86 10.65 3.70
N VAL A 84 -8.45 10.88 4.89
CA VAL A 84 -8.93 12.20 5.31
C VAL A 84 -7.79 13.19 5.52
N ASP A 85 -6.68 12.72 6.12
CA ASP A 85 -5.47 13.53 6.33
C ASP A 85 -4.84 14.02 5.01
N ASN A 86 -5.03 13.24 3.94
CA ASN A 86 -4.49 13.55 2.61
C ASN A 86 -5.54 14.11 1.63
N GLN A 87 -6.72 14.54 2.10
CA GLN A 87 -7.77 15.06 1.24
C GLN A 87 -7.28 16.20 0.34
N LYS A 88 -6.59 17.18 0.89
CA LYS A 88 -6.04 18.31 0.11
C LYS A 88 -5.11 17.85 -1.00
N TYR A 89 -4.33 16.78 -0.75
CA TYR A 89 -3.45 16.22 -1.76
C TYR A 89 -4.24 15.51 -2.86
N TRP A 90 -5.33 14.83 -2.50
CA TRP A 90 -6.24 14.20 -3.46
C TRP A 90 -6.87 15.22 -4.40
N GLU A 91 -7.33 16.36 -3.89
CA GLU A 91 -7.96 17.45 -4.65
C GLU A 91 -7.01 18.18 -5.60
N MET A 92 -5.69 18.07 -5.42
CA MET A 92 -4.72 18.70 -6.32
C MET A 92 -4.79 18.09 -7.73
N GLN A 93 -5.03 18.92 -8.76
CA GLN A 93 -5.06 18.45 -10.16
C GLN A 93 -3.72 17.88 -10.62
N LYS A 94 -2.58 18.46 -10.19
CA LYS A 94 -1.21 18.01 -10.53
C LYS A 94 -0.38 17.90 -9.26
N GLY A 95 -0.61 16.83 -8.48
CA GLY A 95 0.28 16.51 -7.36
C GLY A 95 1.61 15.95 -7.89
N LYS A 96 2.74 16.51 -7.44
CA LYS A 96 4.04 15.83 -7.62
C LYS A 96 4.04 14.60 -6.73
N GLY A 97 4.37 13.43 -7.28
CA GLY A 97 4.56 12.22 -6.47
C GLY A 97 5.62 12.46 -5.39
N LEU A 98 5.35 11.93 -4.20
CA LEU A 98 6.17 12.14 -3.01
C LEU A 98 7.04 10.92 -2.69
N PHE A 99 6.60 9.72 -3.09
CA PHE A 99 7.20 8.45 -2.68
C PHE A 99 7.73 7.66 -3.87
N ASP A 100 8.83 6.96 -3.65
CA ASP A 100 9.44 6.04 -4.61
C ASP A 100 8.77 4.67 -4.56
N ILE A 101 8.35 4.26 -3.35
CA ILE A 101 7.68 2.98 -3.10
C ILE A 101 6.43 3.22 -2.25
N VAL A 102 5.34 2.56 -2.62
CA VAL A 102 4.18 2.41 -1.73
C VAL A 102 3.92 0.92 -1.54
N ILE A 103 3.85 0.49 -0.28
CA ILE A 103 3.55 -0.90 0.08
C ILE A 103 2.45 -0.91 1.13
N SER A 104 1.45 -1.79 1.01
CA SER A 104 0.41 -1.91 2.01
C SER A 104 -0.36 -3.22 1.96
N ASN A 105 -0.88 -3.60 3.11
CA ASN A 105 -2.03 -4.47 3.28
C ASN A 105 -3.15 -3.62 3.93
N PRO A 106 -3.95 -2.89 3.12
CA PRO A 106 -4.93 -1.95 3.63
C PRO A 106 -6.12 -2.65 4.31
N PRO A 107 -6.93 -1.96 5.12
CA PRO A 107 -8.11 -2.56 5.74
C PRO A 107 -9.18 -2.92 4.70
N TYR A 108 -9.73 -4.15 4.79
CA TYR A 108 -10.80 -4.67 3.90
C TYR A 108 -12.19 -4.38 4.48
N LEU A 109 -12.46 -3.11 4.75
CA LEU A 109 -13.67 -2.66 5.42
C LEU A 109 -14.63 -1.99 4.44
N LYS A 110 -15.87 -2.46 4.38
CA LYS A 110 -16.96 -1.74 3.70
C LYS A 110 -17.33 -0.52 4.54
N ILE A 111 -17.47 0.64 3.88
CA ILE A 111 -17.86 1.89 4.52
C ILE A 111 -19.11 2.46 3.88
N ARG A 112 -19.74 3.41 4.54
CA ARG A 112 -20.93 4.10 4.00
C ARG A 112 -20.50 5.12 2.94
N LYS A 113 -21.42 5.47 2.03
CA LYS A 113 -21.16 6.52 1.03
C LYS A 113 -20.94 7.89 1.65
N GLU A 114 -21.56 8.12 2.80
CA GLU A 114 -21.49 9.36 3.58
C GLU A 114 -20.25 9.41 4.50
N ALA A 115 -19.46 8.34 4.57
CA ALA A 115 -18.23 8.35 5.34
C ALA A 115 -17.23 9.36 4.77
N ALA A 116 -16.46 10.02 5.62
CA ALA A 116 -15.54 11.09 5.23
C ALA A 116 -14.58 10.65 4.11
N GLU A 117 -14.10 9.41 4.17
CA GLU A 117 -13.22 8.81 3.16
C GLU A 117 -13.91 8.68 1.79
N SER A 118 -15.18 8.27 1.78
CA SER A 118 -15.97 8.14 0.56
C SER A 118 -16.28 9.50 -0.06
N VAL A 119 -16.61 10.48 0.77
CA VAL A 119 -16.86 11.86 0.34
C VAL A 119 -15.60 12.49 -0.22
N CYS A 120 -14.46 12.31 0.47
CA CYS A 120 -13.15 12.79 0.04
C CYS A 120 -12.78 12.34 -1.39
N MET A 121 -13.17 11.12 -1.77
CA MET A 121 -12.77 10.48 -3.04
C MET A 121 -14.00 10.09 -3.89
N SER A 122 -15.07 10.90 -3.84
CA SER A 122 -16.39 10.57 -4.43
C SER A 122 -16.34 10.27 -5.93
N GLU A 123 -15.41 10.88 -6.68
CA GLU A 123 -15.29 10.68 -8.13
C GLU A 123 -14.88 9.24 -8.53
N ILE A 124 -14.24 8.50 -7.63
CA ILE A 124 -13.88 7.08 -7.87
C ILE A 124 -14.82 6.10 -7.17
N VAL A 125 -15.75 6.59 -6.37
CA VAL A 125 -16.74 5.77 -5.67
C VAL A 125 -17.96 5.54 -6.56
N HIS A 126 -18.22 4.27 -6.89
CA HIS A 126 -19.42 3.84 -7.60
C HIS A 126 -20.05 2.64 -6.89
N GLY A 127 -21.22 2.81 -6.28
CA GLY A 127 -21.87 1.74 -5.49
C GLY A 127 -21.40 1.71 -4.05
N GLN A 128 -21.13 0.51 -3.51
CA GLN A 128 -20.71 0.30 -2.12
C GLN A 128 -19.21 0.53 -1.97
N PRO A 129 -18.75 1.56 -1.24
CA PRO A 129 -17.33 1.81 -1.07
C PRO A 129 -16.67 0.83 -0.10
N ASN A 130 -15.37 0.58 -0.32
CA ASN A 130 -14.52 -0.21 0.55
C ASN A 130 -13.19 0.50 0.73
N MET A 131 -12.64 0.46 1.94
CA MET A 131 -11.42 1.19 2.30
C MET A 131 -10.23 0.83 1.41
N TYR A 132 -10.03 -0.45 1.09
CA TYR A 132 -8.81 -0.88 0.40
C TYR A 132 -8.59 -0.19 -0.96
N PHE A 133 -9.64 0.00 -1.77
CA PHE A 133 -9.45 0.64 -3.08
C PHE A 133 -9.25 2.16 -2.96
N LEU A 134 -9.81 2.81 -1.94
CA LEU A 134 -9.52 4.21 -1.64
C LEU A 134 -8.04 4.38 -1.23
N PHE A 135 -7.53 3.46 -0.40
CA PHE A 135 -6.11 3.41 -0.05
C PHE A 135 -5.23 3.23 -1.29
N MET A 136 -5.58 2.30 -2.19
CA MET A 136 -4.87 2.09 -3.45
C MET A 136 -4.83 3.38 -4.29
N ALA A 137 -5.97 4.03 -4.47
CA ALA A 137 -6.06 5.23 -5.31
C ALA A 137 -5.28 6.41 -4.73
N MET A 138 -5.41 6.69 -3.43
CA MET A 138 -4.64 7.73 -2.75
C MET A 138 -3.13 7.44 -2.83
N ALA A 139 -2.73 6.19 -2.59
CA ALA A 139 -1.34 5.77 -2.69
C ALA A 139 -0.76 5.99 -4.09
N VAL A 140 -1.51 5.63 -5.13
CA VAL A 140 -1.12 5.90 -6.54
C VAL A 140 -1.00 7.40 -6.80
N LYS A 141 -1.90 8.22 -6.26
CA LYS A 141 -1.81 9.68 -6.37
C LYS A 141 -0.47 10.19 -5.82
N MET A 142 -0.04 9.67 -4.66
CA MET A 142 1.16 10.07 -3.94
C MET A 142 2.45 9.44 -4.50
N LEU A 143 2.36 8.42 -5.32
CA LEU A 143 3.51 7.76 -5.92
C LEU A 143 4.14 8.64 -7.02
N ARG A 144 5.47 8.65 -7.13
CA ARG A 144 6.20 9.31 -8.22
C ARG A 144 5.99 8.59 -9.54
N THR A 145 6.22 9.27 -10.65
CA THR A 145 6.38 8.62 -11.94
C THR A 145 7.53 7.60 -11.84
N ASN A 146 7.30 6.39 -12.36
CA ASN A 146 8.16 5.21 -12.23
C ASN A 146 8.32 4.68 -10.79
N GLY A 147 7.63 5.25 -9.82
CA GLY A 147 7.58 4.70 -8.46
C GLY A 147 6.86 3.35 -8.41
N GLU A 148 7.20 2.53 -7.44
CA GLU A 148 6.77 1.14 -7.33
C GLU A 148 5.62 0.97 -6.33
N PHE A 149 4.63 0.21 -6.74
CA PHE A 149 3.41 -0.07 -5.99
C PHE A 149 3.32 -1.56 -5.69
N VAL A 150 3.14 -1.93 -4.43
CA VAL A 150 2.94 -3.32 -3.99
C VAL A 150 1.81 -3.37 -2.97
N PHE A 151 0.68 -3.93 -3.34
CA PHE A 151 -0.48 -4.05 -2.44
C PHE A 151 -0.98 -5.48 -2.37
N ILE A 152 -1.39 -5.88 -1.16
CA ILE A 152 -2.17 -7.10 -0.93
C ILE A 152 -3.62 -6.67 -0.78
N THR A 153 -4.52 -7.14 -1.65
CA THR A 153 -5.93 -6.73 -1.65
C THR A 153 -6.85 -7.86 -2.07
N PRO A 154 -8.15 -7.78 -1.77
CA PRO A 154 -9.15 -8.63 -2.41
C PRO A 154 -9.11 -8.45 -3.93
N ARG A 155 -9.30 -9.54 -4.69
CA ARG A 155 -9.33 -9.47 -6.16
C ARG A 155 -10.63 -8.89 -6.74
N SER A 156 -11.66 -8.67 -5.92
CA SER A 156 -12.99 -8.21 -6.37
C SER A 156 -12.97 -6.90 -7.15
N TRP A 157 -11.98 -6.04 -6.96
CA TRP A 157 -11.84 -4.79 -7.72
C TRP A 157 -11.54 -5.02 -9.21
N THR A 158 -11.00 -6.18 -9.59
CA THR A 158 -10.62 -6.46 -10.99
C THR A 158 -11.84 -6.65 -11.91
N SER A 159 -12.97 -7.14 -11.40
CA SER A 159 -14.16 -7.46 -12.21
C SER A 159 -15.46 -6.84 -11.68
N GLY A 160 -15.55 -6.54 -10.38
CA GLY A 160 -16.80 -6.04 -9.78
C GLY A 160 -17.27 -4.72 -10.40
N THR A 161 -18.59 -4.59 -10.64
CA THR A 161 -19.21 -3.40 -11.24
C THR A 161 -19.03 -2.14 -10.39
N TYR A 162 -19.04 -2.28 -9.06
CA TYR A 162 -18.86 -1.18 -8.12
C TYR A 162 -17.48 -0.53 -8.18
N PHE A 163 -16.50 -1.20 -8.78
CA PHE A 163 -15.13 -0.69 -8.90
C PHE A 163 -14.80 -0.07 -10.26
N LYS A 164 -15.80 0.15 -11.12
CA LYS A 164 -15.56 0.64 -12.50
C LYS A 164 -14.78 1.96 -12.51
N SER A 165 -15.22 2.98 -11.78
CA SER A 165 -14.55 4.28 -11.74
C SER A 165 -13.15 4.18 -11.15
N PHE A 166 -12.98 3.42 -10.06
CA PHE A 166 -11.67 3.14 -9.49
C PHE A 166 -10.75 2.43 -10.49
N ARG A 167 -11.23 1.37 -11.19
CA ARG A 167 -10.42 0.66 -12.19
C ARG A 167 -9.95 1.57 -13.30
N SER A 168 -10.83 2.43 -13.83
CA SER A 168 -10.44 3.41 -14.85
C SER A 168 -9.29 4.28 -14.35
N TYR A 169 -9.46 4.90 -13.19
CA TYR A 169 -8.42 5.72 -12.57
C TYR A 169 -7.09 4.96 -12.35
N PHE A 170 -7.19 3.74 -11.82
CA PHE A 170 -6.03 2.91 -11.48
C PHE A 170 -5.27 2.46 -12.73
N MET A 171 -5.98 1.96 -13.75
CA MET A 171 -5.38 1.49 -15.01
C MET A 171 -4.80 2.64 -15.85
N ASP A 172 -5.41 3.83 -15.80
CA ASP A 172 -4.87 5.03 -16.49
C ASP A 172 -3.59 5.57 -15.83
N SER A 173 -3.35 5.20 -14.56
CA SER A 173 -2.23 5.71 -13.76
C SER A 173 -1.10 4.71 -13.57
N MET A 174 -1.36 3.40 -13.71
CA MET A 174 -0.46 2.33 -13.32
C MET A 174 -0.17 1.36 -14.47
N ASP A 175 1.11 1.05 -14.63
CA ASP A 175 1.59 -0.07 -15.41
C ASP A 175 1.71 -1.29 -14.48
N ILE A 176 0.70 -2.18 -14.54
CA ILE A 176 0.69 -3.42 -13.76
C ILE A 176 1.62 -4.42 -14.43
N GLN A 177 2.64 -4.88 -13.71
CA GLN A 177 3.66 -5.79 -14.24
C GLN A 177 3.52 -7.22 -13.72
N ARG A 178 3.02 -7.39 -12.50
CA ARG A 178 2.81 -8.70 -11.91
C ARG A 178 1.60 -8.74 -10.99
N VAL A 179 0.88 -9.84 -11.08
CA VAL A 179 -0.20 -10.21 -10.15
C VAL A 179 0.10 -11.59 -9.61
N HIS A 180 0.13 -11.74 -8.28
CA HIS A 180 0.22 -13.03 -7.61
C HIS A 180 -1.14 -13.36 -7.02
N LEU A 181 -1.71 -14.49 -7.45
CA LEU A 181 -2.99 -15.03 -6.96
C LEU A 181 -2.73 -16.12 -5.94
N PHE A 182 -3.46 -16.10 -4.83
CA PHE A 182 -3.42 -17.18 -3.87
C PHE A 182 -4.48 -18.23 -4.22
N GLU A 183 -4.05 -19.45 -4.53
CA GLU A 183 -4.94 -20.55 -4.94
C GLU A 183 -5.85 -21.05 -3.81
N SER A 184 -5.42 -20.91 -2.57
CA SER A 184 -6.17 -21.38 -1.40
C SER A 184 -6.46 -20.23 -0.44
N ARG A 185 -7.74 -20.08 -0.08
CA ARG A 185 -8.22 -19.11 0.94
C ARG A 185 -7.59 -19.35 2.31
N ASN A 186 -7.25 -20.60 2.63
CA ASN A 186 -6.68 -21.01 3.92
C ASN A 186 -5.16 -20.77 4.03
N SER A 187 -4.47 -20.46 2.94
CA SER A 187 -3.01 -20.27 2.94
C SER A 187 -2.58 -18.87 3.36
N VAL A 188 -3.47 -17.88 3.29
CA VAL A 188 -3.12 -16.47 3.52
C VAL A 188 -3.25 -16.05 4.98
N PHE A 189 -4.22 -16.62 5.71
CA PHE A 189 -4.50 -16.26 7.08
C PHE A 189 -4.81 -17.51 7.93
N LYS A 190 -3.78 -18.10 8.56
CA LYS A 190 -3.96 -19.03 9.66
C LYS A 190 -4.24 -18.24 10.94
N GLY A 191 -5.46 -17.76 11.13
CA GLY A 191 -5.96 -17.20 12.39
C GLY A 191 -6.66 -18.27 13.20
N LYS A 192 -6.59 -18.15 14.54
CA LYS A 192 -7.19 -19.07 15.51
C LYS A 192 -8.66 -19.34 15.20
N GLU A 193 -9.06 -20.60 15.36
CA GLU A 193 -10.45 -21.08 15.36
C GLU A 193 -11.35 -20.16 16.17
N GLY A 194 -12.40 -19.59 15.57
CA GLY A 194 -13.45 -18.91 16.34
C GLY A 194 -14.35 -17.92 15.61
N HIS A 195 -14.01 -17.39 14.46
CA HIS A 195 -14.92 -16.54 13.68
C HIS A 195 -14.84 -16.87 12.21
N SER A 196 -15.80 -17.72 11.78
CA SER A 196 -15.86 -18.29 10.43
C SER A 196 -16.38 -17.37 9.33
N ASP A 197 -16.69 -16.09 9.62
CA ASP A 197 -17.40 -15.23 8.65
C ASP A 197 -16.53 -14.18 7.93
N ASP A 198 -15.27 -14.00 8.31
CA ASP A 198 -14.55 -12.79 7.86
C ASP A 198 -13.56 -12.96 6.68
N ILE A 199 -13.23 -14.16 6.22
CA ILE A 199 -12.22 -14.28 5.16
C ILE A 199 -12.64 -15.21 4.03
N LEU A 200 -13.74 -14.85 3.37
CA LEU A 200 -14.17 -15.47 2.11
C LEU A 200 -13.61 -14.74 0.86
N GLN A 201 -12.79 -13.72 1.02
CA GLN A 201 -12.28 -12.95 -0.11
C GLN A 201 -10.94 -13.52 -0.60
N GLU A 202 -10.93 -13.96 -1.85
CA GLU A 202 -9.69 -14.30 -2.53
C GLU A 202 -8.82 -13.05 -2.64
N THR A 203 -7.60 -13.13 -2.11
CA THR A 203 -6.64 -12.03 -2.12
C THR A 203 -5.61 -12.19 -3.22
N MET A 204 -5.00 -11.08 -3.59
CA MET A 204 -3.90 -11.04 -4.55
C MET A 204 -2.87 -9.99 -4.18
N ILE A 205 -1.63 -10.20 -4.62
CA ILE A 205 -0.61 -9.16 -4.60
C ILE A 205 -0.55 -8.53 -5.98
N THR A 206 -0.70 -7.21 -6.03
CA THR A 206 -0.52 -6.43 -7.25
C THR A 206 0.80 -5.67 -7.16
N TYR A 207 1.67 -5.87 -8.16
CA TYR A 207 2.89 -5.08 -8.35
C TYR A 207 2.83 -4.33 -9.66
N GLY A 208 3.22 -3.06 -9.63
CA GLY A 208 3.30 -2.23 -10.82
C GLY A 208 4.09 -0.95 -10.58
N LYS A 209 4.23 -0.16 -11.64
CA LYS A 209 4.87 1.17 -11.61
C LYS A 209 3.88 2.25 -12.02
N LYS A 210 4.00 3.43 -11.44
CA LYS A 210 3.21 4.58 -11.89
C LYS A 210 3.70 5.04 -13.26
N SER A 211 2.90 4.79 -14.28
CA SER A 211 3.20 5.15 -15.66
C SER A 211 1.92 5.33 -16.46
N LYS A 212 1.95 6.22 -17.45
CA LYS A 212 0.88 6.35 -18.45
C LYS A 212 1.04 5.36 -19.61
N SER A 213 2.23 4.79 -19.79
CA SER A 213 2.48 3.72 -20.75
C SER A 213 2.31 2.38 -20.06
N GLN A 214 1.51 1.49 -20.64
CA GLN A 214 1.30 0.14 -20.10
C GLN A 214 2.23 -0.85 -20.82
N SER A 215 2.84 -1.73 -20.03
CA SER A 215 3.53 -2.90 -20.59
C SER A 215 2.51 -3.84 -21.24
N ARG A 216 2.91 -4.49 -22.34
CA ARG A 216 2.02 -5.39 -23.09
C ARG A 216 1.77 -6.72 -22.37
N ASN A 217 2.58 -7.07 -21.37
CA ASN A 217 2.55 -8.37 -20.70
C ASN A 217 2.47 -8.19 -19.18
N ILE A 218 1.47 -8.80 -18.58
CA ILE A 218 1.34 -8.93 -17.12
C ILE A 218 1.72 -10.36 -16.75
N ILE A 219 2.63 -10.54 -15.80
CA ILE A 219 2.97 -11.85 -15.26
C ILE A 219 1.93 -12.22 -14.21
N ILE A 220 1.23 -13.33 -14.40
CA ILE A 220 0.32 -13.92 -13.42
C ILE A 220 1.03 -15.13 -12.81
N ALA A 221 1.15 -15.16 -11.48
CA ALA A 221 1.85 -16.20 -10.72
C ALA A 221 0.98 -16.72 -9.58
#